data_661347b39b1a4cc2e022f90f50318a8f
#
_entry.id   661347b39b1a4cc2e022f90f50318a8f
#
_cell.length_a   1.000
_cell.length_b   1.000
_cell.length_c   1.000
_cell.angle_alpha   90.00
_cell.angle_beta   90.00
_cell.angle_gamma   90.00
#
_symmetry.space_group_name_H-M   'P 1'
#
loop_
_entity.id
_entity.type
_entity.pdbx_description
1 polymer ?
#
loop_
_entity_poly.entity_id
_entity_poly.type
_entity_poly.pdbx_seq_one_letter_code
_entity_poly.pdbx_strand_id
1 'polypeptide(L)'
;MEQPKIGVYVCDCGVNIAATVNVPAVVKFADGLPNVAVAREYKYMCSEPGQKMIKEDIQNLGLNRVVVAACSPRMHEPTFQNAVSEAGENPYHFAMANIREHVSWICKDVPAGTEKAKRLINAAVMRVALQTELFARKEPVTPAALVVGGGIAGIQAALTVADAGYKVYLVERDPSIGGHMAQLDKTFPTLDCSTXILGPKMMDAGRHPNIELLTYSEVEEVAGYVGNFTVKVRKKARYVDPEACTGCGLCWQECFTKRVPQLKLIKMGEMSLGERRPGER
;
A
#
# COMPACT_ATOMS: atom_id res chain seq x y z
N MET A 1 -25.51 -10.55 -22.30
CA MET A 1 -24.04 -10.37 -22.18
C MET A 1 -23.40 -10.94 -23.44
N GLU A 2 -22.45 -10.22 -24.01
CA GLU A 2 -21.71 -10.67 -25.18
C GLU A 2 -20.90 -11.91 -24.84
N GLN A 3 -20.84 -12.87 -25.77
CA GLN A 3 -20.08 -14.10 -25.56
C GLN A 3 -18.57 -13.77 -25.44
N PRO A 4 -17.87 -14.22 -24.41
CA PRO A 4 -16.45 -13.97 -24.29
C PRO A 4 -15.66 -14.54 -25.47
N LYS A 5 -14.74 -13.74 -26.01
CA LYS A 5 -13.81 -14.15 -27.07
C LYS A 5 -12.43 -13.70 -26.63
N ILE A 6 -11.64 -14.62 -26.12
CA ILE A 6 -10.47 -14.37 -25.29
C ILE A 6 -9.17 -14.57 -26.08
N GLY A 7 -8.26 -13.58 -26.00
CA GLY A 7 -6.88 -13.76 -26.43
C GLY A 7 -5.98 -14.03 -25.22
N VAL A 8 -5.12 -15.03 -25.31
CA VAL A 8 -4.18 -15.39 -24.24
C VAL A 8 -2.76 -15.16 -24.75
N TYR A 9 -1.97 -14.40 -24.01
CA TYR A 9 -0.62 -14.01 -24.40
C TYR A 9 0.38 -14.41 -23.32
N VAL A 10 1.30 -15.31 -23.66
CA VAL A 10 2.26 -15.87 -22.71
C VAL A 10 3.64 -15.25 -22.95
N CYS A 11 4.24 -14.71 -21.91
CA CYS A 11 5.53 -14.04 -21.97
C CYS A 11 6.65 -15.00 -21.56
N ASP A 12 7.72 -15.06 -22.34
CA ASP A 12 8.96 -15.78 -21.97
C ASP A 12 9.73 -15.02 -20.88
N CYS A 13 9.55 -13.69 -20.82
CA CYS A 13 10.35 -12.76 -20.02
C CYS A 13 11.85 -12.99 -20.28
N GLY A 14 12.24 -12.97 -21.56
CA GLY A 14 13.56 -13.37 -22.01
C GLY A 14 13.77 -14.87 -21.78
N VAL A 15 14.57 -15.21 -20.78
CA VAL A 15 14.74 -16.60 -20.34
C VAL A 15 14.18 -16.82 -18.93
N ASN A 16 13.67 -15.76 -18.30
CA ASN A 16 13.27 -15.81 -16.89
C ASN A 16 12.11 -16.78 -16.64
N ILE A 17 11.05 -16.70 -17.46
CA ILE A 17 9.93 -17.62 -17.38
C ILE A 17 10.27 -18.90 -18.16
N ALA A 18 10.81 -18.76 -19.37
CA ALA A 18 11.08 -19.89 -20.26
C ALA A 18 12.09 -20.90 -19.71
N ALA A 19 12.93 -20.52 -18.74
CA ALA A 19 13.87 -21.44 -18.12
C ALA A 19 13.19 -22.50 -17.25
N THR A 20 12.00 -22.22 -16.71
CA THR A 20 11.32 -23.11 -15.76
C THR A 20 9.87 -23.40 -16.15
N VAL A 21 9.43 -22.86 -17.27
CA VAL A 21 8.08 -23.10 -17.81
C VAL A 21 8.22 -23.43 -19.29
N ASN A 22 7.65 -24.56 -19.72
CA ASN A 22 7.59 -24.90 -21.13
C ASN A 22 6.51 -24.04 -21.78
N VAL A 23 6.90 -22.85 -22.26
CA VAL A 23 5.96 -21.84 -22.77
C VAL A 23 5.17 -22.38 -23.97
N PRO A 24 5.77 -23.04 -24.98
CA PRO A 24 4.96 -23.61 -26.05
C PRO A 24 3.87 -24.58 -25.57
N ALA A 25 4.18 -25.41 -24.56
CA ALA A 25 3.18 -26.35 -24.01
C ALA A 25 2.06 -25.59 -23.27
N VAL A 26 2.38 -24.48 -22.67
CA VAL A 26 1.39 -23.60 -21.97
C VAL A 26 0.50 -22.92 -23.01
N VAL A 27 1.05 -22.42 -24.10
CA VAL A 27 0.30 -21.80 -25.21
C VAL A 27 -0.67 -22.80 -25.82
N LYS A 28 -0.18 -23.99 -26.14
CA LYS A 28 -1.02 -25.06 -26.69
C LYS A 28 -2.18 -25.44 -25.76
N PHE A 29 -1.91 -25.47 -24.45
CA PHE A 29 -2.94 -25.72 -23.45
C PHE A 29 -3.96 -24.58 -23.43
N ALA A 30 -3.48 -23.33 -23.43
CA ALA A 30 -4.34 -22.15 -23.37
C ALA A 30 -5.26 -22.06 -24.60
N ASP A 31 -4.76 -22.41 -25.75
CA ASP A 31 -5.51 -22.39 -27.01
C ASP A 31 -6.71 -23.35 -26.98
N GLY A 32 -6.66 -24.38 -26.15
CA GLY A 32 -7.76 -25.34 -25.99
C GLY A 32 -8.76 -24.98 -24.89
N LEU A 33 -8.60 -23.83 -24.21
CA LEU A 33 -9.49 -23.45 -23.13
C LEU A 33 -10.82 -22.85 -23.67
N PRO A 34 -11.91 -22.98 -22.90
CA PRO A 34 -13.20 -22.42 -23.34
C PRO A 34 -13.11 -20.92 -23.64
N ASN A 35 -13.74 -20.51 -24.73
CA ASN A 35 -13.83 -19.12 -25.19
C ASN A 35 -12.49 -18.50 -25.63
N VAL A 36 -11.38 -19.24 -25.61
CA VAL A 36 -10.11 -18.76 -26.15
C VAL A 36 -10.15 -18.86 -27.67
N ALA A 37 -9.94 -17.74 -28.34
CA ALA A 37 -9.93 -17.62 -29.79
C ALA A 37 -8.50 -17.65 -30.34
N VAL A 38 -7.51 -17.29 -29.53
CA VAL A 38 -6.11 -17.29 -29.92
C VAL A 38 -5.23 -17.35 -28.68
N ALA A 39 -4.15 -18.10 -28.76
CA ALA A 39 -3.10 -18.10 -27.76
C ALA A 39 -1.75 -17.90 -28.44
N ARG A 40 -0.94 -16.99 -27.95
CA ARG A 40 0.37 -16.67 -28.52
C ARG A 40 1.43 -16.55 -27.46
N GLU A 41 2.68 -16.73 -27.84
CA GLU A 41 3.83 -16.43 -27.00
C GLU A 41 4.66 -15.31 -27.62
N TYR A 42 5.36 -14.58 -26.77
CA TYR A 42 6.33 -13.59 -27.22
C TYR A 42 7.39 -13.37 -26.13
N LYS A 43 8.61 -13.14 -26.59
CA LYS A 43 9.77 -13.03 -25.70
C LYS A 43 9.63 -11.94 -24.64
N TYR A 44 9.06 -10.80 -25.02
CA TYR A 44 8.85 -9.65 -24.12
C TYR A 44 7.48 -9.04 -24.38
N MET A 45 6.45 -9.64 -23.82
CA MET A 45 5.06 -9.21 -24.08
C MET A 45 4.80 -7.74 -23.73
N CYS A 46 5.51 -7.21 -22.72
CA CYS A 46 5.38 -5.80 -22.30
C CYS A 46 6.06 -4.80 -23.27
N SER A 47 6.85 -5.28 -24.20
CA SER A 47 7.49 -4.43 -25.21
C SER A 47 6.49 -3.93 -26.26
N GLU A 48 6.87 -2.92 -27.02
CA GLU A 48 6.02 -2.37 -28.09
C GLU A 48 5.54 -3.45 -29.07
N PRO A 49 6.41 -4.34 -29.61
CA PRO A 49 5.90 -5.40 -30.48
C PRO A 49 4.92 -6.37 -29.82
N GLY A 50 5.13 -6.68 -28.53
CA GLY A 50 4.20 -7.53 -27.79
C GLY A 50 2.84 -6.86 -27.62
N GLN A 51 2.82 -5.60 -27.24
CA GLN A 51 1.59 -4.82 -27.10
C GLN A 51 0.89 -4.66 -28.47
N LYS A 52 1.66 -4.44 -29.53
CA LYS A 52 1.13 -4.35 -30.90
C LYS A 52 0.42 -5.63 -31.31
N MET A 53 1.02 -6.78 -31.01
CA MET A 53 0.39 -8.09 -31.27
C MET A 53 -0.99 -8.19 -30.61
N ILE A 54 -1.08 -7.78 -29.34
CA ILE A 54 -2.36 -7.80 -28.61
C ILE A 54 -3.39 -6.89 -29.29
N LYS A 55 -2.98 -5.67 -29.64
CA LYS A 55 -3.85 -4.68 -30.29
C LYS A 55 -4.35 -5.17 -31.63
N GLU A 56 -3.48 -5.73 -32.45
CA GLU A 56 -3.83 -6.26 -33.78
C GLU A 56 -4.81 -7.43 -33.66
N ASP A 57 -4.59 -8.35 -32.70
CA ASP A 57 -5.49 -9.47 -32.51
C ASP A 57 -6.86 -9.01 -32.00
N ILE A 58 -6.92 -8.03 -31.12
CA ILE A 58 -8.21 -7.46 -30.69
C ILE A 58 -9.00 -6.97 -31.91
N GLN A 59 -8.35 -6.19 -32.77
CA GLN A 59 -9.00 -5.58 -33.93
C GLN A 59 -9.34 -6.62 -35.03
N ASN A 60 -8.39 -7.50 -35.35
CA ASN A 60 -8.52 -8.42 -36.47
C ASN A 60 -9.39 -9.64 -36.16
N LEU A 61 -9.36 -10.09 -34.91
CA LEU A 61 -10.11 -11.28 -34.50
C LEU A 61 -11.38 -10.93 -33.73
N GLY A 62 -11.59 -9.65 -33.40
CA GLY A 62 -12.74 -9.22 -32.60
C GLY A 62 -12.71 -9.81 -31.20
N LEU A 63 -11.54 -9.77 -30.55
CA LEU A 63 -11.43 -10.23 -29.16
C LEU A 63 -12.06 -9.19 -28.25
N ASN A 64 -12.80 -9.65 -27.25
CA ASN A 64 -13.41 -8.77 -26.24
C ASN A 64 -12.91 -9.07 -24.83
N ARG A 65 -11.93 -9.94 -24.69
CA ARG A 65 -11.28 -10.26 -23.41
C ARG A 65 -9.81 -10.58 -23.67
N VAL A 66 -8.94 -10.20 -22.75
CA VAL A 66 -7.49 -10.44 -22.87
C VAL A 66 -6.92 -11.00 -21.57
N VAL A 67 -6.11 -12.04 -21.70
CA VAL A 67 -5.31 -12.58 -20.60
C VAL A 67 -3.84 -12.48 -20.97
N VAL A 68 -3.02 -11.90 -20.10
CA VAL A 68 -1.57 -11.89 -20.26
C VAL A 68 -0.94 -12.70 -19.13
N ALA A 69 -0.24 -13.76 -19.49
CA ALA A 69 0.49 -14.60 -18.55
C ALA A 69 1.96 -14.16 -18.56
N ALA A 70 2.39 -13.46 -17.51
CA ALA A 70 3.69 -12.80 -17.50
C ALA A 70 4.17 -12.57 -16.05
N CYS A 71 4.85 -11.48 -15.82
CA CYS A 71 5.31 -11.04 -14.47
C CYS A 71 4.14 -10.51 -13.62
N SER A 72 4.49 -9.96 -12.47
CA SER A 72 3.52 -9.41 -11.52
C SER A 72 2.66 -8.31 -12.14
N PRO A 73 1.33 -8.33 -11.90
CA PRO A 73 0.44 -7.22 -12.28
C PRO A 73 0.93 -5.87 -11.75
N ARG A 74 1.60 -5.84 -10.59
CA ARG A 74 2.15 -4.60 -10.01
C ARG A 74 3.08 -3.86 -10.96
N MET A 75 3.71 -4.57 -11.90
CA MET A 75 4.63 -3.95 -12.87
C MET A 75 3.91 -3.47 -14.12
N HIS A 76 3.14 -4.34 -14.75
CA HIS A 76 2.69 -4.10 -16.12
C HIS A 76 1.18 -4.21 -16.33
N GLU A 77 0.37 -4.28 -15.28
CA GLU A 77 -1.08 -4.27 -15.46
C GLU A 77 -1.54 -2.98 -16.18
N PRO A 78 -1.07 -1.78 -15.77
CA PRO A 78 -1.44 -0.57 -16.52
C PRO A 78 -0.96 -0.57 -17.96
N THR A 79 0.21 -1.14 -18.23
CA THR A 79 0.77 -1.25 -19.60
C THR A 79 -0.19 -2.01 -20.51
N PHE A 80 -0.65 -3.17 -20.06
CA PHE A 80 -1.54 -4.01 -20.87
C PHE A 80 -2.97 -3.47 -20.91
N GLN A 81 -3.45 -2.88 -19.81
CA GLN A 81 -4.76 -2.22 -19.80
C GLN A 81 -4.80 -1.07 -20.82
N ASN A 82 -3.70 -0.32 -20.91
CA ASN A 82 -3.59 0.75 -21.90
C ASN A 82 -3.61 0.19 -23.33
N ALA A 83 -2.89 -0.91 -23.59
CA ALA A 83 -2.89 -1.56 -24.91
C ALA A 83 -4.30 -2.03 -25.29
N VAL A 84 -5.04 -2.63 -24.34
CA VAL A 84 -6.43 -3.05 -24.56
C VAL A 84 -7.32 -1.84 -24.88
N SER A 85 -7.18 -0.78 -24.11
CA SER A 85 -7.95 0.46 -24.31
C SER A 85 -7.63 1.13 -25.66
N GLU A 86 -6.36 1.18 -26.03
CA GLU A 86 -5.92 1.72 -27.34
C GLU A 86 -6.47 0.92 -28.52
N ALA A 87 -6.74 -0.37 -28.31
CA ALA A 87 -7.33 -1.22 -29.32
C ALA A 87 -8.86 -1.07 -29.43
N GLY A 88 -9.48 -0.32 -28.50
CA GLY A 88 -10.92 -0.05 -28.50
C GLY A 88 -11.75 -0.89 -27.56
N GLU A 89 -11.10 -1.71 -26.72
CA GLU A 89 -11.80 -2.56 -25.75
C GLU A 89 -11.76 -1.95 -24.33
N ASN A 90 -12.68 -2.40 -23.48
CA ASN A 90 -12.72 -1.94 -22.09
C ASN A 90 -11.47 -2.45 -21.36
N PRO A 91 -10.65 -1.57 -20.73
CA PRO A 91 -9.40 -1.99 -20.08
C PRO A 91 -9.60 -2.95 -18.90
N TYR A 92 -10.84 -3.10 -18.41
CA TYR A 92 -11.15 -4.03 -17.32
C TYR A 92 -11.60 -5.40 -17.83
N HIS A 93 -11.75 -5.58 -19.15
CA HIS A 93 -11.90 -6.88 -19.78
C HIS A 93 -10.53 -7.56 -19.94
N PHE A 94 -9.76 -7.51 -18.87
CA PHE A 94 -8.35 -7.88 -18.86
C PHE A 94 -7.99 -8.60 -17.57
N ALA A 95 -7.12 -9.61 -17.65
CA ALA A 95 -6.58 -10.28 -16.46
C ALA A 95 -5.12 -10.65 -16.69
N MET A 96 -4.31 -10.61 -15.63
CA MET A 96 -2.94 -11.13 -15.66
C MET A 96 -2.84 -12.41 -14.84
N ALA A 97 -2.11 -13.38 -15.39
CA ALA A 97 -1.67 -14.57 -14.68
C ALA A 97 -0.19 -14.40 -14.35
N ASN A 98 0.15 -14.31 -13.07
CA ASN A 98 1.54 -14.13 -12.65
C ASN A 98 2.27 -15.46 -12.71
N ILE A 99 3.00 -15.69 -13.80
CA ILE A 99 3.76 -16.94 -14.03
C ILE A 99 5.27 -16.74 -13.84
N ARG A 100 5.71 -15.54 -13.43
CA ARG A 100 7.10 -15.29 -13.08
C ARG A 100 7.30 -15.43 -11.57
N GLU A 101 6.77 -14.49 -10.80
CA GLU A 101 6.97 -14.48 -9.33
C GLU A 101 6.28 -15.67 -8.65
N HIS A 102 5.11 -16.08 -9.16
CA HIS A 102 4.35 -17.17 -8.56
C HIS A 102 4.69 -18.55 -9.12
N VAL A 103 5.47 -18.63 -10.21
CA VAL A 103 5.85 -19.91 -10.82
C VAL A 103 7.36 -19.97 -11.03
N SER A 104 7.89 -19.21 -11.98
CA SER A 104 9.28 -19.31 -12.43
C SER A 104 10.27 -19.14 -11.28
N TRP A 105 10.03 -18.22 -10.39
CA TRP A 105 10.96 -17.94 -9.29
C TRP A 105 10.94 -18.97 -8.17
N ILE A 106 9.86 -19.74 -8.06
CA ILE A 106 9.69 -20.67 -6.93
C ILE A 106 9.63 -22.15 -7.35
N CYS A 107 9.48 -22.43 -8.64
CA CYS A 107 9.48 -23.79 -9.17
C CYS A 107 10.81 -24.04 -9.92
N LYS A 108 11.59 -24.99 -9.45
CA LYS A 108 12.87 -25.34 -10.08
C LYS A 108 12.73 -26.42 -11.15
N ASP A 109 11.63 -27.14 -11.11
CA ASP A 109 11.35 -28.26 -11.99
C ASP A 109 10.40 -27.81 -13.12
N VAL A 110 10.84 -27.97 -14.38
CA VAL A 110 10.07 -27.49 -15.55
C VAL A 110 8.69 -28.13 -15.64
N PRO A 111 8.53 -29.45 -15.47
CA PRO A 111 7.18 -30.03 -15.45
C PRO A 111 6.26 -29.42 -14.41
N ALA A 112 6.72 -29.28 -13.17
CA ALA A 112 5.90 -28.72 -12.09
C ALA A 112 5.57 -27.24 -12.36
N GLY A 113 6.56 -26.46 -12.81
CA GLY A 113 6.36 -25.04 -13.18
C GLY A 113 5.34 -24.91 -14.32
N THR A 114 5.46 -25.76 -15.34
CA THR A 114 4.55 -25.75 -16.48
C THR A 114 3.11 -26.04 -16.05
N GLU A 115 2.90 -27.07 -15.22
CA GLU A 115 1.56 -27.41 -14.74
C GLU A 115 0.97 -26.32 -13.85
N LYS A 116 1.79 -25.68 -13.01
CA LYS A 116 1.34 -24.57 -12.20
C LYS A 116 0.96 -23.35 -13.07
N ALA A 117 1.75 -23.05 -14.11
CA ALA A 117 1.44 -21.97 -15.05
C ALA A 117 0.10 -22.21 -15.75
N LYS A 118 -0.16 -23.45 -16.20
CA LYS A 118 -1.43 -23.82 -16.83
C LYS A 118 -2.62 -23.55 -15.89
N ARG A 119 -2.48 -23.94 -14.61
CA ARG A 119 -3.56 -23.71 -13.63
C ARG A 119 -3.84 -22.22 -13.42
N LEU A 120 -2.79 -21.39 -13.33
CA LEU A 120 -2.97 -19.94 -13.15
C LEU A 120 -3.60 -19.30 -14.38
N ILE A 121 -3.20 -19.74 -15.57
CA ILE A 121 -3.76 -19.24 -16.83
C ILE A 121 -5.23 -19.65 -16.94
N ASN A 122 -5.55 -20.91 -16.64
CA ASN A 122 -6.94 -21.37 -16.65
C ASN A 122 -7.80 -20.52 -15.69
N ALA A 123 -7.30 -20.27 -14.49
CA ALA A 123 -8.01 -19.43 -13.52
C ALA A 123 -8.22 -18.00 -14.06
N ALA A 124 -7.21 -17.43 -14.71
CA ALA A 124 -7.32 -16.10 -15.30
C ALA A 124 -8.33 -16.07 -16.47
N VAL A 125 -8.34 -17.10 -17.31
CA VAL A 125 -9.29 -17.25 -18.42
C VAL A 125 -10.72 -17.34 -17.88
N MET A 126 -10.93 -18.19 -16.87
CA MET A 126 -12.26 -18.34 -16.26
C MET A 126 -12.71 -17.03 -15.61
N ARG A 127 -11.78 -16.33 -14.95
CA ARG A 127 -12.08 -15.05 -14.31
C ARG A 127 -12.45 -13.97 -15.34
N VAL A 128 -11.64 -13.82 -16.40
CA VAL A 128 -11.86 -12.75 -17.39
C VAL A 128 -13.17 -12.96 -18.15
N ALA A 129 -13.57 -14.21 -18.34
CA ALA A 129 -14.84 -14.54 -19.01
C ALA A 129 -16.06 -13.99 -18.25
N LEU A 130 -15.93 -13.81 -16.92
CA LEU A 130 -17.02 -13.35 -16.07
C LEU A 130 -16.93 -11.85 -15.75
N GLN A 131 -15.86 -11.15 -16.18
CA GLN A 131 -15.70 -9.73 -15.91
C GLN A 131 -16.69 -8.91 -16.73
N THR A 132 -17.17 -7.84 -16.09
CA THR A 132 -18.08 -6.87 -16.73
C THR A 132 -17.33 -5.55 -16.95
N GLU A 133 -17.85 -4.75 -17.85
CA GLU A 133 -17.27 -3.43 -18.13
C GLU A 133 -17.28 -2.56 -16.88
N LEU A 134 -16.19 -1.85 -16.68
CA LEU A 134 -16.07 -0.82 -15.65
C LEU A 134 -15.70 0.50 -16.33
N PHE A 135 -16.30 1.56 -15.81
CA PHE A 135 -16.08 2.91 -16.35
C PHE A 135 -15.59 3.83 -15.23
N ALA A 136 -14.63 4.68 -15.57
CA ALA A 136 -14.11 5.65 -14.62
C ALA A 136 -15.20 6.67 -14.28
N ARG A 137 -15.45 6.86 -12.99
CA ARG A 137 -16.33 7.91 -12.50
C ARG A 137 -15.47 9.07 -11.98
N LYS A 138 -15.90 10.28 -12.26
CA LYS A 138 -15.26 11.49 -11.75
C LYS A 138 -16.08 12.01 -10.59
N GLU A 139 -15.45 12.12 -9.43
CA GLU A 139 -16.08 12.62 -8.22
C GLU A 139 -15.30 13.83 -7.72
N PRO A 140 -15.97 14.85 -7.19
CA PRO A 140 -15.23 15.94 -6.55
C PRO A 140 -14.49 15.42 -5.32
N VAL A 141 -13.31 15.96 -5.08
CA VAL A 141 -12.46 15.51 -3.98
C VAL A 141 -12.17 16.69 -3.06
N THR A 142 -12.40 16.53 -1.77
CA THR A 142 -11.94 17.47 -0.75
C THR A 142 -10.41 17.34 -0.65
N PRO A 143 -9.65 18.41 -0.98
CA PRO A 143 -8.18 18.28 -1.04
C PRO A 143 -7.54 18.36 0.35
N ALA A 144 -7.84 17.38 1.20
CA ALA A 144 -7.33 17.29 2.56
C ALA A 144 -7.11 15.82 2.91
N ALA A 145 -6.18 15.56 3.82
CA ALA A 145 -5.87 14.21 4.26
C ALA A 145 -6.01 14.08 5.77
N LEU A 146 -6.50 12.93 6.22
CA LEU A 146 -6.47 12.54 7.62
C LEU A 146 -5.39 11.49 7.79
N VAL A 147 -4.47 11.74 8.71
CA VAL A 147 -3.43 10.78 9.10
C VAL A 147 -3.71 10.37 10.55
N VAL A 148 -3.87 9.07 10.78
CA VAL A 148 -4.19 8.54 12.12
C VAL A 148 -2.95 7.84 12.68
N GLY A 149 -2.43 8.41 13.78
CA GLY A 149 -1.23 7.95 14.46
C GLY A 149 -0.04 8.87 14.22
N GLY A 150 0.43 9.49 15.31
CA GLY A 150 1.54 10.46 15.32
C GLY A 150 2.91 9.82 15.58
N GLY A 151 3.11 8.55 15.20
CA GLY A 151 4.44 7.95 15.18
C GLY A 151 5.23 8.42 13.96
N ILE A 152 6.48 7.94 13.81
CA ILE A 152 7.37 8.40 12.73
C ILE A 152 6.75 8.24 11.33
N ALA A 153 6.03 7.15 11.09
CA ALA A 153 5.40 6.90 9.80
C ALA A 153 4.28 7.92 9.52
N GLY A 154 3.43 8.18 10.51
CA GLY A 154 2.36 9.18 10.36
C GLY A 154 2.90 10.60 10.24
N ILE A 155 3.92 10.94 11.01
CA ILE A 155 4.59 12.24 10.91
C ILE A 155 5.16 12.41 9.50
N GLN A 156 5.87 11.43 8.98
CA GLN A 156 6.45 11.50 7.62
C GLN A 156 5.36 11.61 6.55
N ALA A 157 4.29 10.82 6.68
CA ALA A 157 3.17 10.88 5.73
C ALA A 157 2.51 12.26 5.75
N ALA A 158 2.28 12.81 6.97
CA ALA A 158 1.68 14.13 7.13
C ALA A 158 2.55 15.22 6.49
N LEU A 159 3.86 15.18 6.74
CA LEU A 159 4.79 16.15 6.16
C LEU A 159 4.80 16.05 4.63
N THR A 160 4.88 14.84 4.09
CA THR A 160 4.92 14.64 2.62
C THR A 160 3.68 15.23 1.93
N VAL A 161 2.51 15.02 2.51
CA VAL A 161 1.25 15.54 1.95
C VAL A 161 1.17 17.06 2.14
N ALA A 162 1.57 17.55 3.31
CA ALA A 162 1.52 18.98 3.63
C ALA A 162 2.51 19.80 2.80
N ASP A 163 3.72 19.25 2.55
CA ASP A 163 4.73 19.87 1.66
C ASP A 163 4.22 19.97 0.21
N ALA A 164 3.36 19.05 -0.19
CA ALA A 164 2.70 19.11 -1.51
C ALA A 164 1.58 20.16 -1.57
N GLY A 165 1.33 20.88 -0.47
CA GLY A 165 0.38 21.98 -0.42
C GLY A 165 -1.03 21.62 0.08
N TYR A 166 -1.23 20.41 0.56
CA TYR A 166 -2.55 19.96 0.99
C TYR A 166 -2.73 20.05 2.51
N LYS A 167 -3.94 20.34 2.94
CA LYS A 167 -4.30 20.35 4.36
C LYS A 167 -4.24 18.95 4.94
N VAL A 168 -3.61 18.79 6.10
CA VAL A 168 -3.50 17.51 6.80
C VAL A 168 -4.00 17.66 8.23
N TYR A 169 -4.84 16.70 8.66
CA TYR A 169 -5.23 16.53 10.06
C TYR A 169 -4.48 15.32 10.59
N LEU A 170 -3.57 15.55 11.55
CA LEU A 170 -2.76 14.46 12.15
C LEU A 170 -3.32 14.15 13.53
N VAL A 171 -3.99 13.00 13.67
CA VAL A 171 -4.67 12.59 14.90
C VAL A 171 -3.77 11.63 15.69
N GLU A 172 -3.54 11.93 16.98
CA GLU A 172 -2.74 11.07 17.87
C GLU A 172 -3.49 10.87 19.19
N ARG A 173 -3.63 9.61 19.61
CA ARG A 173 -4.35 9.25 20.83
C ARG A 173 -3.59 9.64 22.11
N ASP A 174 -2.26 9.67 22.04
CA ASP A 174 -1.41 10.06 23.15
C ASP A 174 -1.29 11.59 23.27
N PRO A 175 -0.91 12.11 24.43
CA PRO A 175 -0.78 13.56 24.60
C PRO A 175 0.28 14.22 23.73
N SER A 176 1.24 13.45 23.19
CA SER A 176 2.27 13.95 22.28
C SER A 176 2.50 12.99 21.12
N ILE A 177 3.06 13.50 20.03
CA ILE A 177 3.49 12.68 18.90
C ILE A 177 4.86 12.05 19.18
N GLY A 178 5.29 11.12 18.31
CA GLY A 178 6.59 10.44 18.42
C GLY A 178 6.45 8.92 18.42
N GLY A 179 5.39 8.40 19.03
CA GLY A 179 5.08 6.98 19.04
C GLY A 179 6.21 6.13 19.64
N HIS A 180 6.35 4.91 19.13
CA HIS A 180 7.37 3.97 19.62
C HIS A 180 8.80 4.47 19.37
N MET A 181 9.02 5.24 18.29
CA MET A 181 10.37 5.74 17.99
C MET A 181 10.89 6.65 19.09
N ALA A 182 10.00 7.38 19.78
CA ALA A 182 10.39 8.21 20.92
C ALA A 182 10.89 7.39 22.12
N GLN A 183 10.62 6.08 22.14
CA GLN A 183 11.00 5.18 23.22
C GLN A 183 12.25 4.36 22.90
N LEU A 184 12.80 4.49 21.70
CA LEU A 184 13.98 3.75 21.27
C LEU A 184 15.25 4.55 21.52
N ASP A 185 16.30 3.86 21.94
CA ASP A 185 17.66 4.42 21.99
C ASP A 185 18.20 4.58 20.57
N LYS A 186 18.12 3.53 19.78
CA LYS A 186 18.67 3.48 18.42
C LYS A 186 17.72 2.81 17.45
N THR A 187 17.90 3.12 16.17
CA THR A 187 17.10 2.50 15.09
C THR A 187 17.89 1.38 14.42
N PHE A 188 17.21 0.31 14.09
CA PHE A 188 17.77 -0.80 13.32
C PHE A 188 17.58 -0.49 11.81
N PRO A 189 18.49 -0.84 10.92
CA PRO A 189 19.76 -1.54 11.16
C PRO A 189 20.99 -0.61 11.30
N THR A 190 20.80 0.68 11.10
CA THR A 190 21.90 1.65 11.03
C THR A 190 22.46 2.04 12.40
N LEU A 191 21.72 1.77 13.47
CA LEU A 191 22.05 2.13 14.84
C LEU A 191 22.20 3.64 15.05
N ASP A 192 21.45 4.41 14.27
CA ASP A 192 21.36 5.86 14.44
C ASP A 192 20.57 6.23 15.71
N CYS A 193 20.88 7.38 16.26
CA CYS A 193 20.10 7.92 17.38
C CYS A 193 18.65 8.21 16.94
N SER A 194 17.71 7.56 17.57
CA SER A 194 16.28 7.70 17.23
C SER A 194 15.79 9.14 17.40
N THR A 195 16.26 9.83 18.44
CA THR A 195 15.89 11.21 18.74
C THR A 195 16.37 12.23 17.71
N UNK A 196 17.28 11.93 17.22
CA UNK A 196 17.85 12.75 16.35
C UNK A 196 17.20 12.81 15.10
N ILE A 197 16.75 11.65 14.71
CA ILE A 197 15.94 11.51 13.51
C ILE A 197 14.52 12.03 13.77
N LEU A 198 13.91 11.59 14.84
CA LEU A 198 12.51 11.87 15.16
C LEU A 198 12.25 13.33 15.55
N GLY A 199 13.12 13.90 16.38
CA GLY A 199 12.92 15.24 16.94
C GLY A 199 12.67 16.33 15.89
N PRO A 200 13.55 16.46 14.88
CA PRO A 200 13.32 17.44 13.82
C PRO A 200 11.98 17.26 13.11
N LYS A 201 11.61 16.02 12.80
CA LYS A 201 10.34 15.74 12.12
C LYS A 201 9.12 16.07 13.00
N MET A 202 9.22 15.86 14.31
CA MET A 202 8.16 16.28 15.24
C MET A 202 8.02 17.79 15.25
N MET A 203 9.14 18.52 15.27
CA MET A 203 9.15 19.99 15.22
C MET A 203 8.55 20.50 13.93
N ASP A 204 8.95 19.90 12.80
CA ASP A 204 8.43 20.28 11.48
C ASP A 204 6.92 20.05 11.42
N ALA A 205 6.45 18.90 11.87
CA ALA A 205 5.01 18.58 11.87
C ALA A 205 4.21 19.54 12.77
N GLY A 206 4.77 19.87 13.94
CA GLY A 206 4.10 20.76 14.89
C GLY A 206 4.03 22.22 14.45
N ARG A 207 4.90 22.62 13.51
CA ARG A 207 4.98 24.01 13.02
C ARG A 207 4.47 24.19 11.58
N HIS A 208 4.15 23.09 10.90
CA HIS A 208 3.80 23.16 9.49
C HIS A 208 2.44 23.85 9.30
N PRO A 209 2.35 24.89 8.45
CA PRO A 209 1.09 25.65 8.31
C PRO A 209 -0.07 24.79 7.78
N ASN A 210 0.22 23.75 7.02
CA ASN A 210 -0.82 22.88 6.45
C ASN A 210 -1.15 21.68 7.35
N ILE A 211 -0.47 21.49 8.50
CA ILE A 211 -0.78 20.39 9.41
C ILE A 211 -1.55 20.92 10.63
N GLU A 212 -2.70 20.33 10.86
CA GLU A 212 -3.45 20.53 12.11
C GLU A 212 -3.21 19.32 13.00
N LEU A 213 -2.49 19.54 14.09
CA LEU A 213 -2.10 18.47 15.00
C LEU A 213 -3.17 18.29 16.09
N LEU A 214 -3.79 17.13 16.11
CA LEU A 214 -4.85 16.77 17.06
C LEU A 214 -4.32 15.68 17.99
N THR A 215 -3.53 16.09 18.99
CA THR A 215 -3.04 15.16 20.01
C THR A 215 -4.11 14.93 21.09
N TYR A 216 -3.97 13.83 21.82
CA TYR A 216 -4.91 13.38 22.84
C TYR A 216 -6.31 13.25 22.24
N SER A 217 -6.38 12.69 21.04
CA SER A 217 -7.59 12.64 20.22
C SER A 217 -7.72 11.28 19.54
N GLU A 218 -8.94 10.83 19.37
CA GLU A 218 -9.24 9.52 18.77
C GLU A 218 -10.32 9.64 17.70
N VAL A 219 -10.16 8.91 16.60
CA VAL A 219 -11.20 8.81 15.58
C VAL A 219 -12.30 7.89 16.11
N GLU A 220 -13.54 8.38 16.14
CA GLU A 220 -14.71 7.64 16.58
C GLU A 220 -15.52 7.06 15.42
N GLU A 221 -15.61 7.80 14.33
CA GLU A 221 -16.48 7.41 13.22
C GLU A 221 -15.90 7.94 11.91
N VAL A 222 -16.01 7.14 10.86
CA VAL A 222 -15.68 7.54 9.50
C VAL A 222 -16.88 7.20 8.62
N ALA A 223 -17.42 8.21 7.94
CA ALA A 223 -18.55 8.07 7.03
C ALA A 223 -18.20 8.71 5.69
N GLY A 224 -19.01 8.45 4.66
CA GLY A 224 -18.80 9.03 3.34
C GLY A 224 -18.18 8.04 2.36
N TYR A 225 -17.46 8.57 1.38
CA TYR A 225 -16.88 7.78 0.29
C TYR A 225 -15.56 8.40 -0.16
N VAL A 226 -14.83 7.68 -0.99
CA VAL A 226 -13.50 8.09 -1.47
C VAL A 226 -13.56 9.51 -2.05
N GLY A 227 -12.76 10.41 -1.47
CA GLY A 227 -12.70 11.82 -1.82
C GLY A 227 -13.58 12.71 -0.95
N ASN A 228 -14.55 12.16 -0.22
CA ASN A 228 -15.51 12.95 0.57
C ASN A 228 -15.87 12.23 1.87
N PHE A 229 -14.85 12.02 2.70
CA PHE A 229 -15.06 11.43 4.03
C PHE A 229 -15.42 12.51 5.06
N THR A 230 -16.36 12.16 5.93
CA THR A 230 -16.65 12.90 7.15
C THR A 230 -16.13 12.08 8.31
N VAL A 231 -15.24 12.67 9.11
CA VAL A 231 -14.60 11.96 10.20
C VAL A 231 -14.90 12.67 11.53
N LYS A 232 -15.42 11.90 12.48
CA LYS A 232 -15.68 12.38 13.81
C LYS A 232 -14.48 12.08 14.70
N VAL A 233 -13.87 13.12 15.26
CA VAL A 233 -12.70 13.00 16.13
C VAL A 233 -13.08 13.49 17.53
N ARG A 234 -12.88 12.65 18.54
CA ARG A 234 -13.05 13.01 19.94
C ARG A 234 -11.75 13.56 20.50
N LYS A 235 -11.73 14.83 20.88
CA LYS A 235 -10.61 15.44 21.61
C LYS A 235 -10.86 15.21 23.11
N LYS A 236 -9.94 14.52 23.76
CA LYS A 236 -10.02 14.25 25.19
C LYS A 236 -9.72 15.56 25.96
N ALA A 237 -10.36 15.72 27.10
CA ALA A 237 -10.20 16.94 27.91
C ALA A 237 -8.76 17.08 28.42
N ARG A 238 -8.20 18.27 28.25
CA ARG A 238 -6.93 18.68 28.88
C ARG A 238 -7.28 19.68 30.01
N TYR A 239 -6.79 19.40 31.20
CA TYR A 239 -7.12 20.19 32.37
C TYR A 239 -6.10 21.28 32.62
N VAL A 240 -5.01 21.27 31.85
CA VAL A 240 -4.00 22.34 31.85
C VAL A 240 -3.93 22.86 30.42
N ASP A 241 -4.01 24.17 30.27
CA ASP A 241 -3.94 24.83 28.97
C ASP A 241 -2.52 24.60 28.36
N PRO A 242 -2.40 23.89 27.26
CA PRO A 242 -1.08 23.61 26.67
C PRO A 242 -0.36 24.85 26.16
N GLU A 243 -1.10 25.89 25.77
CA GLU A 243 -0.48 27.15 25.29
C GLU A 243 0.07 28.00 26.44
N ALA A 244 -0.54 27.89 27.61
CA ALA A 244 -0.08 28.60 28.81
C ALA A 244 0.94 27.81 29.62
N CYS A 245 1.05 26.49 29.36
CA CYS A 245 1.88 25.59 30.17
C CYS A 245 3.37 25.75 29.83
N THR A 246 4.18 26.12 30.84
CA THR A 246 5.63 26.23 30.72
C THR A 246 6.36 24.95 31.18
N GLY A 247 5.63 23.94 31.65
CA GLY A 247 6.23 22.72 32.18
C GLY A 247 6.85 22.90 33.58
N CYS A 248 6.49 23.94 34.30
CA CYS A 248 7.10 24.27 35.58
C CYS A 248 6.81 23.28 36.73
N GLY A 249 5.80 22.42 36.58
CA GLY A 249 5.49 21.39 37.57
C GLY A 249 4.60 21.83 38.73
N LEU A 250 4.21 23.10 38.81
CA LEU A 250 3.38 23.62 39.92
C LEU A 250 2.07 22.86 40.07
N CYS A 251 1.38 22.58 38.94
CA CYS A 251 0.12 21.84 38.97
C CYS A 251 0.30 20.43 39.59
N TRP A 252 1.46 19.81 39.34
CA TRP A 252 1.77 18.51 39.92
C TRP A 252 2.14 18.63 41.41
N GLN A 253 2.89 19.65 41.77
CA GLN A 253 3.31 19.87 43.14
C GLN A 253 2.10 20.15 44.06
N GLU A 254 1.15 20.91 43.56
CA GLU A 254 -0.05 21.32 44.33
C GLU A 254 -1.18 20.29 44.28
N CYS A 255 -1.04 19.25 43.43
CA CYS A 255 -2.08 18.23 43.29
C CYS A 255 -2.17 17.37 44.55
N PHE A 256 -3.32 17.34 45.19
CA PHE A 256 -3.56 16.52 46.39
C PHE A 256 -3.70 15.02 46.06
N THR A 257 -4.03 14.69 44.85
CA THR A 257 -4.09 13.29 44.39
C THR A 257 -2.73 12.89 43.79
N LYS A 258 -1.72 12.81 44.65
CA LYS A 258 -0.34 12.53 44.19
C LYS A 258 -0.15 11.06 43.84
N ARG A 259 -0.74 10.65 42.74
CA ARG A 259 -0.50 9.29 42.19
C ARG A 259 0.68 9.36 41.25
N VAL A 260 1.87 9.18 41.79
CA VAL A 260 3.07 9.06 40.97
C VAL A 260 3.09 7.66 40.37
N PRO A 261 3.14 7.49 39.06
CA PRO A 261 3.34 6.17 38.49
C PRO A 261 4.62 5.55 39.06
N GLN A 262 4.56 4.28 39.41
CA GLN A 262 5.76 3.55 39.83
C GLN A 262 6.66 3.38 38.59
N LEU A 263 7.63 4.26 38.49
CA LEU A 263 8.69 4.13 37.49
C LEU A 263 9.69 3.11 38.01
N LYS A 264 9.72 1.97 37.39
CA LYS A 264 10.73 0.96 37.63
C LYS A 264 12.01 1.45 36.94
N LEU A 265 12.94 1.87 37.73
CA LEU A 265 14.16 2.51 37.24
C LEU A 265 15.21 1.44 36.95
N ILE A 266 15.80 1.54 35.78
CA ILE A 266 16.80 0.56 35.29
C ILE A 266 18.14 0.83 35.98
N LYS A 267 18.77 -0.22 36.49
CA LYS A 267 20.15 -0.15 37.00
C LYS A 267 21.10 -0.05 35.81
N MET A 268 21.83 1.04 35.77
CA MET A 268 22.95 1.20 34.81
C MET A 268 24.24 1.22 35.63
N GLY A 269 24.92 0.10 35.62
CA GLY A 269 26.12 -0.05 36.46
C GLY A 269 25.77 0.09 37.94
N GLU A 270 26.43 0.96 38.65
CA GLU A 270 26.17 1.24 40.06
C GLU A 270 25.10 2.31 40.27
N MET A 271 24.62 2.95 39.20
CA MET A 271 23.55 3.93 39.30
C MET A 271 22.20 3.23 39.25
N SER A 272 21.54 3.23 40.33
CA SER A 272 20.18 2.73 40.46
C SER A 272 19.24 3.90 40.23
N LEU A 273 18.53 3.86 39.15
CA LEU A 273 17.35 4.68 38.95
C LEU A 273 16.22 3.99 39.70
N GLY A 274 16.25 3.98 40.99
CA GLY A 274 15.47 3.19 41.89
C GLY A 274 13.96 3.14 41.66
N GLU A 275 13.27 2.46 42.46
CA GLU A 275 11.81 2.51 42.52
C GLU A 275 11.41 3.75 43.30
N ARG A 276 10.68 4.67 42.64
CA ARG A 276 10.07 5.75 43.37
C ARG A 276 8.89 5.20 44.19
N ARG A 277 9.00 5.30 45.45
CA ARG A 277 7.89 4.94 46.34
C ARG A 277 6.79 6.01 46.24
N PRO A 278 5.54 5.62 46.44
CA PRO A 278 4.47 6.61 46.49
C PRO A 278 4.83 7.70 47.52
N GLY A 279 4.85 8.95 47.09
CA GLY A 279 5.15 10.10 47.94
C GLY A 279 6.58 10.63 47.88
N GLU A 280 7.53 9.98 47.20
CA GLU A 280 8.85 10.53 46.95
C GLU A 280 8.85 11.44 45.73
N ARG A 281 9.45 12.67 45.87
CA ARG A 281 9.55 13.68 44.80
C ARG A 281 10.75 13.46 43.89
#